data_617b086ef7b004f4fc0ace25fd092a56
#
_entry.id   617b086ef7b004f4fc0ace25fd092a56
#
_cell.length_a   1.000
_cell.length_b   1.000
_cell.length_c   1.000
_cell.angle_alpha   90.00
_cell.angle_beta   90.00
_cell.angle_gamma   90.00
#
_symmetry.space_group_name_H-M   'P 1'
#
loop_
_entity.id
_entity.type
_entity.pdbx_description
1 polymer ?
#
loop_
_entity_poly.entity_id
_entity_poly.type
_entity_poly.pdbx_seq_one_letter_code
_entity_poly.pdbx_strand_id
1 'polypeptide(L)' 'MEDGLTIVSKMQKLMRDNLQKVGDILISGGVDNMEKYQYMLGQARTYQLMLQEISNLLD' A
#
# COMPACT_ATOMS: atom_id res chain seq x y z
N MET A 1 12.87 -10.00 21.41
CA MET A 1 12.41 -10.50 20.09
C MET A 1 10.95 -10.19 19.92
N GLU A 2 10.57 -9.65 18.76
CA GLU A 2 9.18 -9.32 18.49
C GLU A 2 8.40 -10.58 18.13
N ASP A 3 7.12 -10.64 18.56
CA ASP A 3 6.28 -11.75 18.16
C ASP A 3 5.75 -11.54 16.72
N GLY A 4 5.09 -12.58 16.17
CA GLY A 4 4.61 -12.54 14.79
C GLY A 4 3.56 -11.47 14.56
N LEU A 5 2.69 -11.20 15.56
CA LEU A 5 1.66 -10.18 15.42
C LEU A 5 2.26 -8.77 15.36
N THR A 6 3.31 -8.52 16.14
CA THR A 6 4.00 -7.23 16.08
C THR A 6 4.64 -7.00 14.72
N ILE A 7 5.28 -8.03 14.17
CA ILE A 7 5.90 -7.95 12.85
C ILE A 7 4.83 -7.67 11.78
N VAL A 8 3.72 -8.39 11.83
CA VAL A 8 2.62 -8.22 10.88
C VAL A 8 2.04 -6.80 10.98
N SER A 9 1.83 -6.29 12.20
CA SER A 9 1.33 -4.93 12.40
C SER A 9 2.25 -3.89 11.79
N LYS A 10 3.55 -4.06 11.93
CA LYS A 10 4.53 -3.15 11.33
C LYS A 10 4.51 -3.22 9.81
N MET A 11 4.35 -4.42 9.25
CA MET A 11 4.21 -4.58 7.81
C MET A 11 2.95 -3.90 7.29
N GLN A 12 1.83 -4.05 7.98
CA GLN A 12 0.59 -3.40 7.60
C GLN A 12 0.74 -1.88 7.62
N LYS A 13 1.39 -1.34 8.65
CA LYS A 13 1.63 0.09 8.73
C LYS A 13 2.48 0.58 7.57
N LEU A 14 3.55 -0.16 7.25
CA LEU A 14 4.43 0.19 6.13
C LEU A 14 3.65 0.20 4.81
N MET A 15 2.80 -0.79 4.59
CA MET A 15 1.98 -0.86 3.38
C MET A 15 0.98 0.29 3.31
N ARG A 16 0.33 0.64 4.43
CA ARG A 16 -0.59 1.78 4.47
C ARG A 16 0.12 3.09 4.19
N ASP A 17 1.31 3.27 4.76
CA ASP A 17 2.11 4.47 4.53
C ASP A 17 2.51 4.59 3.05
N ASN A 18 2.91 3.47 2.44
CA ASN A 18 3.25 3.46 1.02
C ASN A 18 2.04 3.73 0.14
N LEU A 19 0.89 3.15 0.47
CA LEU A 19 -0.34 3.39 -0.25
C LEU A 19 -0.73 4.86 -0.19
N GLN A 20 -0.59 5.48 0.98
CA GLN A 20 -0.89 6.90 1.14
C GLN A 20 0.04 7.76 0.29
N LYS A 21 1.33 7.44 0.25
CA LYS A 21 2.29 8.17 -0.57
C LYS A 21 1.93 8.10 -2.05
N VAL A 22 1.56 6.92 -2.52
CA VAL A 22 1.13 6.74 -3.91
C VAL A 22 -0.12 7.57 -4.19
N GLY A 23 -1.10 7.52 -3.29
CA GLY A 23 -2.33 8.30 -3.41
C GLY A 23 -2.06 9.80 -3.43
N ASP A 24 -1.17 10.28 -2.56
CA ASP A 24 -0.81 11.70 -2.51
C ASP A 24 -0.18 12.16 -3.82
N ILE A 25 0.69 11.35 -4.41
CA ILE A 25 1.31 11.69 -5.69
C ILE A 25 0.26 11.75 -6.80
N LEU A 26 -0.67 10.80 -6.83
CA LEU A 26 -1.74 10.79 -7.83
C LEU A 26 -2.65 12.03 -7.71
N ILE A 27 -2.98 12.41 -6.48
CA ILE A 27 -3.88 13.54 -6.22
C ILE A 27 -3.18 14.87 -6.51
N SER A 28 -1.90 14.98 -6.17
CA SER A 28 -1.16 16.23 -6.31
C SER A 28 -0.79 16.57 -7.75
N GLY A 29 -1.05 15.66 -8.71
CA GLY A 29 -0.68 15.88 -10.09
C GLY A 29 0.78 15.64 -10.39
N GLY A 30 1.48 14.91 -9.51
CA GLY A 30 2.89 14.54 -9.73
C GLY A 30 3.09 13.53 -10.84
N VAL A 31 2.00 13.06 -11.45
CA VAL A 31 2.04 12.09 -12.54
C VAL A 31 1.66 12.82 -13.83
N ASP A 32 2.59 12.87 -14.76
CA ASP A 32 2.47 13.69 -15.97
C ASP A 32 2.18 12.90 -17.25
N ASN A 33 2.05 11.58 -17.16
CA ASN A 33 1.70 10.76 -18.30
C ASN A 33 0.90 9.53 -17.90
N MET A 34 0.21 8.94 -18.85
CA MET A 34 -0.69 7.82 -18.60
C MET A 34 0.04 6.57 -18.15
N GLU A 35 1.25 6.36 -18.66
CA GLU A 35 2.03 5.19 -18.30
C GLU A 35 2.40 5.19 -16.82
N LYS A 36 2.90 6.33 -16.33
CA LYS A 36 3.19 6.49 -14.89
C LYS A 36 1.92 6.39 -14.05
N TYR A 37 0.83 6.98 -14.53
CA TYR A 37 -0.44 6.92 -13.84
C TYR A 37 -0.88 5.47 -13.63
N GLN A 38 -0.85 4.66 -14.68
CA GLN A 38 -1.27 3.27 -14.59
C GLN A 38 -0.33 2.44 -13.72
N TYR A 39 0.97 2.71 -13.79
CA TYR A 39 1.94 2.05 -12.92
C TYR A 39 1.63 2.32 -11.45
N MET A 40 1.40 3.58 -11.09
CA MET A 40 1.11 3.95 -9.71
C MET A 40 -0.24 3.42 -9.25
N LEU A 41 -1.23 3.40 -10.13
CA LEU A 41 -2.53 2.82 -9.82
C LEU A 41 -2.39 1.32 -9.54
N GLY A 42 -1.55 0.62 -10.30
CA GLY A 42 -1.26 -0.79 -10.07
C GLY A 42 -0.59 -1.02 -8.71
N GLN A 43 0.35 -0.16 -8.34
CA GLN A 43 0.96 -0.23 -7.01
C GLN A 43 -0.08 -0.04 -5.90
N ALA A 44 -0.96 0.94 -6.04
CA ALA A 44 -2.00 1.18 -5.05
C ALA A 44 -2.90 -0.04 -4.89
N ARG A 45 -3.30 -0.64 -5.99
CA ARG A 45 -4.14 -1.86 -5.97
C ARG A 45 -3.43 -3.01 -5.29
N THR A 46 -2.14 -3.18 -5.55
CA THR A 46 -1.35 -4.24 -4.94
C THR A 46 -1.28 -4.07 -3.43
N TYR A 47 -1.01 -2.85 -2.95
CA TYR A 47 -0.99 -2.60 -1.51
C TYR A 47 -2.35 -2.85 -0.87
N GLN A 48 -3.43 -2.43 -1.54
CA GLN A 48 -4.78 -2.67 -1.03
C GLN A 48 -5.10 -4.16 -0.92
N LEU A 49 -4.74 -4.94 -1.95
CA LEU A 49 -4.95 -6.38 -1.93
C LEU A 49 -4.14 -7.05 -0.83
N MET A 50 -2.88 -6.67 -0.66
CA MET A 50 -2.03 -7.26 0.38
C MET A 50 -2.57 -6.95 1.77
N LEU A 51 -3.02 -5.72 1.99
CA LEU A 51 -3.62 -5.34 3.27
C LEU A 51 -4.88 -6.15 3.55
N GLN A 52 -5.72 -6.36 2.55
CA GLN A 52 -6.93 -7.15 2.68
C GLN A 52 -6.62 -8.62 2.98
N GLU A 53 -5.63 -9.19 2.28
CA GLU A 53 -5.23 -10.58 2.50
C GLU A 53 -4.67 -10.79 3.92
N ILE A 54 -3.86 -9.86 4.40
CA ILE A 54 -3.33 -9.93 5.75
C ILE A 54 -4.47 -9.86 6.76
N SER A 55 -5.42 -8.96 6.56
CA SER A 55 -6.59 -8.83 7.42
C SER A 55 -7.40 -10.13 7.47
N ASN A 56 -7.60 -10.75 6.31
CA ASN A 56 -8.32 -12.02 6.21
C ASN A 56 -7.60 -13.15 6.95
N LEU A 57 -6.28 -13.16 6.90
CA LEU A 57 -5.49 -14.17 7.60
C LEU A 57 -5.55 -14.00 9.13
N LEU A 58 -5.76 -12.79 9.61
CA LEU A 58 -5.80 -12.49 11.05
C LEU A 58 -7.18 -12.70 11.66
N ASP A 59 -8.21 -12.77 10.87
CA ASP A 59 -9.60 -12.95 11.35
C ASP A 59 -9.91 -14.41 11.72
#